data_06c6602e5d98fdf25016c5a0e1df05e7
#
_entry.id   06c6602e5d98fdf25016c5a0e1df05e7
#
_cell.length_a   1.000
_cell.length_b   1.000
_cell.length_c   1.000
_cell.angle_alpha   90.00
_cell.angle_beta   90.00
_cell.angle_gamma   90.00
#
_symmetry.space_group_name_H-M   'P 1'
#
loop_
_entity.id
_entity.type
_entity.pdbx_description
1 polymer ?
#
loop_
_entity_poly.entity_id
_entity_poly.type
_entity_poly.pdbx_seq_one_letter_code
_entity_poly.pdbx_strand_id
1 'polypeptide(L)'
;MSYQSEFEKYAVKHQGMSSNTLDSYGKYLVTALTANVIEERPMNVAVMDVYSRLMMDRIIFLGYPINDEVANIVTAQLLFLDSTDRTRDINMYINSPGGSVYAGLGVYDTMQYVSPDVATICIGVAASMGSVLLAAGTTGKRAALKHSRIMMHQPSGAIGGQATDIEITVREIKKLKRELYEIVSNHSGKEIDKIQDDFERDYWMTAIEAKEYGLVDEVLLVNPKKDKKLEPITKP
;
A
#
# COMPACT_ATOMS: atom_id res chain seq x y z
N MET A 1 -8.02 -21.65 -11.26
CA MET A 1 -7.99 -21.65 -12.75
C MET A 1 -7.45 -20.31 -13.18
N SER A 2 -6.21 -20.24 -13.69
CA SER A 2 -5.65 -18.97 -14.20
C SER A 2 -6.42 -18.60 -15.48
N TYR A 3 -6.99 -17.42 -15.49
CA TYR A 3 -7.53 -16.82 -16.71
C TYR A 3 -6.34 -16.53 -17.63
N GLN A 4 -6.01 -17.48 -18.50
CA GLN A 4 -5.17 -17.16 -19.65
C GLN A 4 -5.94 -16.16 -20.50
N SER A 5 -5.34 -15.01 -20.78
CA SER A 5 -5.96 -13.98 -21.60
C SER A 5 -6.30 -14.56 -23.00
N GLU A 6 -7.32 -14.03 -23.65
CA GLU A 6 -7.66 -14.41 -25.04
C GLU A 6 -6.46 -14.22 -25.98
N PHE A 7 -5.62 -13.22 -25.70
CA PHE A 7 -4.37 -12.95 -26.39
C PHE A 7 -3.35 -14.10 -26.23
N GLU A 8 -3.18 -14.64 -25.01
CA GLU A 8 -2.26 -15.75 -24.76
C GLU A 8 -2.71 -17.02 -25.49
N LYS A 9 -4.02 -17.30 -25.46
CA LYS A 9 -4.59 -18.43 -26.22
C LYS A 9 -4.37 -18.27 -27.73
N TYR A 10 -4.55 -17.06 -28.26
CA TYR A 10 -4.31 -16.76 -29.66
C TYR A 10 -2.84 -16.89 -30.05
N ALA A 11 -1.94 -16.32 -29.25
CA ALA A 11 -0.51 -16.35 -29.52
C ALA A 11 0.06 -17.78 -29.52
N VAL A 12 -0.37 -18.62 -28.56
CA VAL A 12 0.11 -20.01 -28.48
C VAL A 12 -0.53 -20.90 -29.56
N LYS A 13 -1.87 -20.84 -29.74
CA LYS A 13 -2.60 -21.77 -30.60
C LYS A 13 -2.54 -21.40 -32.09
N HIS A 14 -2.51 -20.12 -32.42
CA HIS A 14 -2.62 -19.66 -33.79
C HIS A 14 -1.32 -19.10 -34.37
N GLN A 15 -0.44 -18.58 -33.51
CA GLN A 15 0.85 -18.03 -33.93
C GLN A 15 2.04 -18.94 -33.60
N GLY A 16 1.79 -20.09 -32.98
CA GLY A 16 2.85 -21.08 -32.64
C GLY A 16 3.90 -20.58 -31.65
N MET A 17 3.61 -19.52 -30.91
CA MET A 17 4.53 -18.98 -29.93
C MET A 17 4.58 -19.91 -28.70
N SER A 18 5.80 -20.23 -28.21
CA SER A 18 5.88 -21.07 -27.02
C SER A 18 5.38 -20.33 -25.79
N SER A 19 4.73 -21.07 -24.85
CA SER A 19 4.25 -20.50 -23.58
C SER A 19 5.39 -19.88 -22.77
N ASN A 20 6.59 -20.44 -22.84
CA ASN A 20 7.79 -19.90 -22.17
C ASN A 20 8.23 -18.57 -22.77
N THR A 21 8.12 -18.42 -24.10
CA THR A 21 8.42 -17.16 -24.77
C THR A 21 7.42 -16.08 -24.38
N LEU A 22 6.13 -16.45 -24.29
CA LEU A 22 5.05 -15.54 -23.89
C LEU A 22 5.21 -15.08 -22.42
N ASP A 23 5.54 -16.01 -21.53
CA ASP A 23 5.80 -15.72 -20.11
C ASP A 23 7.03 -14.81 -19.93
N SER A 24 8.09 -15.07 -20.71
CA SER A 24 9.29 -14.22 -20.75
C SER A 24 8.96 -12.82 -21.25
N TYR A 25 8.08 -12.70 -22.27
CA TYR A 25 7.64 -11.41 -22.80
C TYR A 25 6.76 -10.64 -21.80
N GLY A 26 5.87 -11.36 -21.08
CA GLY A 26 5.08 -10.79 -19.99
C GLY A 26 5.96 -10.24 -18.86
N LYS A 27 6.96 -11.00 -18.43
CA LYS A 27 7.94 -10.55 -17.43
C LYS A 27 8.78 -9.37 -17.93
N TYR A 28 9.16 -9.36 -19.20
CA TYR A 28 9.90 -8.26 -19.80
C TYR A 28 9.06 -6.98 -19.89
N LEU A 29 7.77 -7.08 -20.21
CA LEU A 29 6.85 -5.94 -20.21
C LEU A 29 6.62 -5.36 -18.81
N VAL A 30 6.52 -6.21 -17.77
CA VAL A 30 6.39 -5.74 -16.38
C VAL A 30 7.66 -5.02 -15.92
N THR A 31 8.84 -5.55 -16.26
CA THR A 31 10.13 -4.88 -15.96
C THR A 31 10.37 -3.63 -16.81
N ALA A 32 9.77 -3.53 -18.02
CA ALA A 32 9.87 -2.35 -18.88
C ALA A 32 8.97 -1.17 -18.42
N LEU A 33 8.03 -1.41 -17.49
CA LEU A 33 7.21 -0.36 -16.88
C LEU A 33 7.96 0.45 -15.81
N THR A 34 9.10 -0.06 -15.30
CA THR A 34 9.96 0.68 -14.38
C THR A 34 11.05 1.39 -15.16
N ALA A 35 11.05 2.73 -15.09
CA ALA A 35 12.11 3.52 -15.70
C ALA A 35 13.46 3.24 -15.01
N ASN A 36 14.49 2.93 -15.81
CA ASN A 36 15.85 2.84 -15.29
C ASN A 36 16.44 4.24 -15.11
N VAL A 37 17.13 4.42 -14.00
CA VAL A 37 17.85 5.66 -13.66
C VAL A 37 19.34 5.38 -13.76
N ILE A 38 20.07 6.29 -14.39
CA ILE A 38 21.52 6.28 -14.43
C ILE A 38 22.02 7.27 -13.38
N GLU A 39 22.74 6.78 -12.38
CA GLU A 39 23.36 7.63 -11.36
C GLU A 39 24.88 7.62 -11.57
N GLU A 40 25.46 8.79 -11.88
CA GLU A 40 26.91 8.97 -11.92
C GLU A 40 27.44 9.09 -10.50
N ARG A 41 28.33 8.19 -10.11
CA ARG A 41 29.10 8.26 -8.86
C ARG A 41 30.56 8.50 -9.19
N PRO A 42 31.38 9.10 -8.30
CA PRO A 42 32.78 9.51 -8.59
C PRO A 42 33.68 8.42 -9.18
N MET A 43 33.29 7.17 -9.13
CA MET A 43 34.09 6.06 -9.67
C MET A 43 33.32 5.02 -10.50
N ASN A 44 31.98 5.06 -10.57
CA ASN A 44 31.18 4.08 -11.33
C ASN A 44 29.79 4.64 -11.73
N VAL A 45 29.31 4.23 -12.90
CA VAL A 45 27.92 4.42 -13.31
C VAL A 45 27.11 3.22 -12.86
N ALA A 46 26.07 3.43 -12.05
CA ALA A 46 25.13 2.39 -11.67
C ALA A 46 23.79 2.59 -12.40
N VAL A 47 23.35 1.54 -13.10
CA VAL A 47 21.99 1.48 -13.66
C VAL A 47 21.12 0.73 -12.68
N MET A 48 20.05 1.36 -12.22
CA MET A 48 19.09 0.75 -11.30
C MET A 48 17.66 1.16 -11.66
N ASP A 49 16.67 0.38 -11.28
CA ASP A 49 15.28 0.80 -11.45
C ASP A 49 14.90 1.91 -10.46
N VAL A 50 13.82 2.64 -10.77
CA VAL A 50 13.40 3.80 -9.99
C VAL A 50 13.01 3.42 -8.55
N TYR A 51 12.42 2.23 -8.32
CA TYR A 51 12.04 1.80 -6.96
C TYR A 51 13.28 1.50 -6.11
N SER A 52 14.28 0.84 -6.70
CA SER A 52 15.58 0.63 -6.04
C SER A 52 16.26 1.96 -5.69
N ARG A 53 16.18 2.95 -6.59
CA ARG A 53 16.72 4.29 -6.33
C ARG A 53 15.98 5.01 -5.19
N LEU A 54 14.65 4.94 -5.18
CA LEU A 54 13.85 5.50 -4.10
C LEU A 54 14.13 4.83 -2.76
N MET A 55 14.32 3.51 -2.74
CA MET A 55 14.66 2.76 -1.53
C MET A 55 15.99 3.21 -0.91
N MET A 56 16.97 3.66 -1.70
CA MET A 56 18.20 4.27 -1.18
C MET A 56 17.92 5.56 -0.39
N ASP A 57 16.86 6.28 -0.72
CA ASP A 57 16.38 7.44 0.02
C ASP A 57 15.34 7.06 1.10
N ARG A 58 15.26 5.77 1.44
CA ARG A 58 14.36 5.18 2.45
C ARG A 58 12.88 5.36 2.09
N ILE A 59 12.57 5.31 0.81
CA ILE A 59 11.21 5.42 0.28
C ILE A 59 10.76 4.07 -0.23
N ILE A 60 9.66 3.56 0.32
CA ILE A 60 8.93 2.37 -0.13
C ILE A 60 7.67 2.85 -0.87
N PHE A 61 7.38 2.24 -2.02
CA PHE A 61 6.22 2.56 -2.82
C PHE A 61 5.27 1.37 -2.91
N LEU A 62 4.15 1.42 -2.16
CA LEU A 62 3.09 0.41 -2.20
C LEU A 62 2.02 0.86 -3.20
N GLY A 63 2.23 0.53 -4.49
CA GLY A 63 1.40 0.95 -5.62
C GLY A 63 0.53 -0.15 -6.25
N TYR A 64 0.38 -1.29 -5.57
CA TYR A 64 -0.30 -2.48 -6.11
C TYR A 64 -1.34 -3.05 -5.14
N PRO A 65 -2.24 -3.94 -5.61
CA PRO A 65 -3.04 -4.78 -4.72
C PRO A 65 -2.14 -5.61 -3.81
N ILE A 66 -2.50 -5.73 -2.54
CA ILE A 66 -1.73 -6.45 -1.52
C ILE A 66 -2.00 -7.95 -1.67
N ASN A 67 -1.01 -8.67 -2.14
CA ASN A 67 -0.93 -10.13 -2.17
C ASN A 67 0.33 -10.58 -1.46
N ASP A 68 0.57 -11.88 -1.36
CA ASP A 68 1.73 -12.45 -0.65
C ASP A 68 3.05 -11.98 -1.27
N GLU A 69 3.14 -11.85 -2.59
CA GLU A 69 4.36 -11.39 -3.28
C GLU A 69 4.69 -9.93 -2.92
N VAL A 70 3.70 -9.04 -3.04
CA VAL A 70 3.86 -7.62 -2.70
C VAL A 70 4.19 -7.45 -1.21
N ALA A 71 3.50 -8.18 -0.33
CA ALA A 71 3.76 -8.14 1.11
C ALA A 71 5.17 -8.60 1.46
N ASN A 72 5.65 -9.69 0.86
CA ASN A 72 7.00 -10.18 1.07
C ASN A 72 8.06 -9.17 0.62
N ILE A 73 7.84 -8.49 -0.53
CA ILE A 73 8.75 -7.45 -1.01
C ILE A 73 8.79 -6.27 -0.04
N VAL A 74 7.63 -5.75 0.37
CA VAL A 74 7.55 -4.61 1.30
C VAL A 74 8.15 -4.96 2.66
N THR A 75 7.85 -6.15 3.19
CA THR A 75 8.45 -6.66 4.44
C THR A 75 9.98 -6.74 4.33
N ALA A 76 10.50 -7.29 3.24
CA ALA A 76 11.95 -7.37 3.02
C ALA A 76 12.60 -5.97 2.93
N GLN A 77 11.93 -5.01 2.29
CA GLN A 77 12.38 -3.61 2.22
C GLN A 77 12.40 -2.95 3.60
N LEU A 78 11.37 -3.13 4.42
CA LEU A 78 11.32 -2.61 5.79
C LEU A 78 12.47 -3.17 6.64
N LEU A 79 12.67 -4.49 6.63
CA LEU A 79 13.75 -5.14 7.37
C LEU A 79 15.14 -4.72 6.87
N PHE A 80 15.32 -4.57 5.56
CA PHE A 80 16.57 -4.07 4.99
C PHE A 80 16.86 -2.64 5.45
N LEU A 81 15.88 -1.75 5.42
CA LEU A 81 16.04 -0.36 5.84
C LEU A 81 16.29 -0.24 7.36
N ASP A 82 15.66 -1.08 8.18
CA ASP A 82 15.98 -1.19 9.62
C ASP A 82 17.43 -1.62 9.84
N SER A 83 17.89 -2.64 9.11
CA SER A 83 19.26 -3.13 9.24
C SER A 83 20.35 -2.13 8.81
N THR A 84 20.01 -1.21 7.90
CA THR A 84 20.97 -0.21 7.39
C THR A 84 21.06 1.03 8.28
N ASP A 85 19.94 1.50 8.83
CA ASP A 85 19.90 2.65 9.74
C ASP A 85 18.62 2.60 10.58
N ARG A 86 18.77 2.45 11.89
CA ARG A 86 17.67 2.34 12.85
C ARG A 86 17.12 3.68 13.34
N THR A 87 17.69 4.78 12.90
CA THR A 87 17.38 6.11 13.44
C THR A 87 16.62 7.02 12.50
N ARG A 88 16.77 6.78 11.19
CA ARG A 88 16.11 7.58 10.16
C ARG A 88 14.78 6.97 9.77
N ASP A 89 13.78 7.81 9.60
CA ASP A 89 12.44 7.42 9.18
C ASP A 89 12.44 6.64 7.85
N ILE A 90 11.46 5.75 7.72
CA ILE A 90 11.09 5.10 6.46
C ILE A 90 9.82 5.76 5.95
N ASN A 91 9.79 6.18 4.69
CA ASN A 91 8.64 6.83 4.08
C ASN A 91 7.91 5.83 3.16
N MET A 92 6.70 5.43 3.52
CA MET A 92 5.88 4.53 2.71
C MET A 92 4.80 5.32 1.97
N TYR A 93 4.91 5.40 0.65
CA TYR A 93 3.89 5.98 -0.21
C TYR A 93 2.89 4.90 -0.62
N ILE A 94 1.60 5.17 -0.39
CA ILE A 94 0.52 4.20 -0.58
C ILE A 94 -0.43 4.68 -1.67
N ASN A 95 -0.60 3.83 -2.70
CA ASN A 95 -1.61 3.95 -3.75
C ASN A 95 -2.15 2.55 -4.06
N SER A 96 -2.93 2.01 -3.14
CA SER A 96 -3.34 0.60 -3.16
C SER A 96 -4.84 0.45 -2.92
N PRO A 97 -5.52 -0.41 -3.66
CA PRO A 97 -6.91 -0.79 -3.39
C PRO A 97 -7.07 -1.74 -2.19
N GLY A 98 -5.97 -2.12 -1.52
CA GLY A 98 -5.95 -3.16 -0.50
C GLY A 98 -5.74 -4.54 -1.07
N GLY A 99 -6.25 -5.58 -0.40
CA GLY A 99 -6.08 -6.98 -0.82
C GLY A 99 -6.11 -7.97 0.33
N SER A 100 -5.25 -8.98 0.30
CA SER A 100 -5.20 -10.05 1.29
C SER A 100 -4.96 -9.52 2.70
N VAL A 101 -5.85 -9.89 3.62
CA VAL A 101 -5.75 -9.49 5.03
C VAL A 101 -4.49 -10.08 5.68
N TYR A 102 -4.23 -11.38 5.49
CA TYR A 102 -3.05 -12.03 6.08
C TYR A 102 -1.74 -11.43 5.55
N ALA A 103 -1.65 -11.20 4.24
CA ALA A 103 -0.49 -10.56 3.65
C ALA A 103 -0.27 -9.15 4.21
N GLY A 104 -1.36 -8.39 4.34
CA GLY A 104 -1.32 -7.04 4.91
C GLY A 104 -0.98 -7.00 6.39
N LEU A 105 -1.47 -7.95 7.20
CA LEU A 105 -1.09 -8.06 8.62
C LEU A 105 0.40 -8.35 8.79
N GLY A 106 1.00 -9.17 7.92
CA GLY A 106 2.45 -9.38 7.93
C GLY A 106 3.25 -8.08 7.67
N VAL A 107 2.78 -7.23 6.76
CA VAL A 107 3.36 -5.89 6.55
C VAL A 107 3.12 -5.00 7.77
N TYR A 108 1.89 -4.99 8.31
CA TYR A 108 1.52 -4.23 9.52
C TYR A 108 2.45 -4.56 10.70
N ASP A 109 2.56 -5.84 11.02
CA ASP A 109 3.40 -6.30 12.13
C ASP A 109 4.86 -5.90 11.93
N THR A 110 5.36 -5.99 10.69
CA THR A 110 6.72 -5.57 10.36
C THR A 110 6.89 -4.06 10.52
N MET A 111 5.91 -3.24 10.12
CA MET A 111 5.93 -1.78 10.37
C MET A 111 6.01 -1.44 11.85
N GLN A 112 5.31 -2.22 12.71
CA GLN A 112 5.35 -2.01 14.17
C GLN A 112 6.63 -2.57 14.82
N TYR A 113 7.27 -3.55 14.19
CA TYR A 113 8.45 -4.24 14.72
C TYR A 113 9.77 -3.53 14.45
N VAL A 114 9.93 -2.89 13.29
CA VAL A 114 11.16 -2.17 12.92
C VAL A 114 11.41 -0.99 13.84
N SER A 115 12.69 -0.65 14.07
CA SER A 115 13.09 0.43 14.96
C SER A 115 12.81 1.84 14.42
N PRO A 116 13.00 2.12 13.11
CA PRO A 116 12.69 3.43 12.53
C PRO A 116 11.19 3.73 12.57
N ASP A 117 10.84 5.00 12.73
CA ASP A 117 9.47 5.45 12.47
C ASP A 117 9.10 5.22 11.01
N VAL A 118 7.89 4.70 10.79
CA VAL A 118 7.34 4.50 9.44
C VAL A 118 6.32 5.60 9.16
N ALA A 119 6.72 6.60 8.40
CA ALA A 119 5.83 7.63 7.89
C ALA A 119 5.02 7.10 6.71
N THR A 120 3.70 7.31 6.71
CA THR A 120 2.81 6.83 5.65
C THR A 120 2.16 8.00 4.90
N ILE A 121 2.14 7.92 3.58
CA ILE A 121 1.61 9.00 2.73
C ILE A 121 0.67 8.41 1.68
N CYS A 122 -0.62 8.71 1.74
CA CYS A 122 -1.57 8.34 0.70
C CYS A 122 -1.44 9.25 -0.52
N ILE A 123 -1.18 8.63 -1.69
CA ILE A 123 -1.14 9.31 -2.98
C ILE A 123 -2.13 8.65 -3.95
N GLY A 124 -3.30 9.21 -4.14
CA GLY A 124 -4.36 8.62 -4.97
C GLY A 124 -5.37 7.87 -4.12
N VAL A 125 -5.17 6.59 -3.86
CA VAL A 125 -6.12 5.79 -3.07
C VAL A 125 -5.42 4.91 -2.02
N ALA A 126 -6.00 4.84 -0.84
CA ALA A 126 -5.70 3.83 0.16
C ALA A 126 -7.03 3.19 0.59
N ALA A 127 -7.29 1.97 0.13
CA ALA A 127 -8.56 1.31 0.38
C ALA A 127 -8.37 -0.03 1.10
N SER A 128 -9.36 -0.43 1.91
CA SER A 128 -9.37 -1.74 2.60
C SER A 128 -8.07 -1.95 3.38
N MET A 129 -7.35 -3.03 3.18
CA MET A 129 -6.07 -3.28 3.84
C MET A 129 -5.03 -2.17 3.59
N GLY A 130 -5.09 -1.46 2.45
CA GLY A 130 -4.23 -0.31 2.17
C GLY A 130 -4.50 0.88 3.11
N SER A 131 -5.74 1.09 3.53
CA SER A 131 -6.10 2.12 4.51
C SER A 131 -5.70 1.73 5.94
N VAL A 132 -5.71 0.44 6.27
CA VAL A 132 -5.16 -0.06 7.54
C VAL A 132 -3.68 0.23 7.64
N LEU A 133 -2.91 -0.07 6.58
CA LEU A 133 -1.47 0.24 6.53
C LEU A 133 -1.19 1.76 6.56
N LEU A 134 -2.05 2.58 5.94
CA LEU A 134 -1.95 4.04 6.04
C LEU A 134 -2.10 4.51 7.48
N ALA A 135 -3.14 4.04 8.17
CA ALA A 135 -3.40 4.38 9.56
C ALA A 135 -2.33 3.86 10.52
N ALA A 136 -1.66 2.75 10.16
CA ALA A 136 -0.62 2.09 10.95
C ALA A 136 0.73 2.81 10.97
N GLY A 137 0.90 3.89 10.21
CA GLY A 137 2.08 4.73 10.28
C GLY A 137 2.29 5.32 11.67
N THR A 138 3.53 5.74 11.96
CA THR A 138 3.87 6.38 13.23
C THR A 138 3.01 7.62 13.45
N THR A 139 2.40 7.72 14.62
CA THR A 139 1.54 8.86 15.00
C THR A 139 2.26 10.19 14.81
N GLY A 140 1.60 11.14 14.15
CA GLY A 140 2.16 12.44 13.76
C GLY A 140 2.91 12.41 12.42
N LYS A 141 3.08 11.22 11.78
CA LYS A 141 3.79 11.06 10.51
C LYS A 141 2.92 10.39 9.43
N ARG A 142 1.60 10.42 9.59
CA ARG A 142 0.65 9.88 8.63
C ARG A 142 0.02 11.02 7.82
N ALA A 143 0.09 10.96 6.50
CA ALA A 143 -0.39 12.04 5.65
C ALA A 143 -1.20 11.55 4.44
N ALA A 144 -1.98 12.44 3.86
CA ALA A 144 -2.64 12.20 2.59
C ALA A 144 -2.54 13.45 1.69
N LEU A 145 -2.35 13.25 0.39
CA LEU A 145 -2.46 14.34 -0.57
C LEU A 145 -3.92 14.81 -0.69
N LYS A 146 -4.11 16.08 -1.02
CA LYS A 146 -5.42 16.78 -1.05
C LYS A 146 -6.55 16.01 -1.74
N HIS A 147 -6.25 15.34 -2.84
CA HIS A 147 -7.25 14.65 -3.65
C HIS A 147 -7.28 13.14 -3.45
N SER A 148 -6.50 12.63 -2.50
CA SER A 148 -6.52 11.21 -2.13
C SER A 148 -7.89 10.78 -1.61
N ARG A 149 -8.18 9.49 -1.78
CA ARG A 149 -9.36 8.83 -1.23
C ARG A 149 -8.94 7.71 -0.30
N ILE A 150 -9.58 7.64 0.82
CA ILE A 150 -9.38 6.60 1.81
C ILE A 150 -10.69 5.84 1.95
N MET A 151 -10.64 4.52 1.92
CA MET A 151 -11.84 3.69 2.08
C MET A 151 -11.56 2.57 3.07
N MET A 152 -12.49 2.41 3.98
CA MET A 152 -12.50 1.29 4.92
C MET A 152 -13.79 0.50 4.82
N HIS A 153 -13.70 -0.80 5.03
CA HIS A 153 -14.82 -1.72 5.12
C HIS A 153 -14.44 -2.98 5.90
N GLN A 154 -15.44 -3.76 6.29
CA GLN A 154 -15.21 -5.06 6.90
C GLN A 154 -14.52 -6.05 5.94
N PRO A 155 -13.79 -7.05 6.44
CA PRO A 155 -13.23 -8.10 5.60
C PRO A 155 -14.30 -8.77 4.75
N SER A 156 -14.01 -8.97 3.48
CA SER A 156 -14.89 -9.67 2.54
C SER A 156 -14.16 -10.85 1.92
N GLY A 157 -14.92 -11.91 1.59
CA GLY A 157 -14.37 -13.09 0.94
C GLY A 157 -15.45 -14.06 0.52
N ALA A 158 -15.14 -14.93 -0.43
CA ALA A 158 -15.98 -16.05 -0.81
C ALA A 158 -15.60 -17.28 0.02
N ILE A 159 -16.59 -17.97 0.57
CA ILE A 159 -16.40 -19.19 1.35
C ILE A 159 -17.11 -20.34 0.62
N GLY A 160 -16.42 -21.47 0.49
CA GLY A 160 -16.97 -22.69 -0.09
C GLY A 160 -16.37 -23.91 0.57
N GLY A 161 -17.06 -25.06 0.49
CA GLY A 161 -16.60 -26.32 1.06
C GLY A 161 -17.68 -27.06 1.83
N GLN A 162 -17.29 -28.00 2.69
CA GLN A 162 -18.21 -28.72 3.58
C GLN A 162 -18.73 -27.79 4.69
N ALA A 163 -19.92 -28.05 5.22
CA ALA A 163 -20.57 -27.21 6.23
C ALA A 163 -19.66 -26.90 7.42
N THR A 164 -18.96 -27.92 7.94
CA THR A 164 -18.02 -27.76 9.06
C THR A 164 -16.84 -26.85 8.71
N ASP A 165 -16.29 -26.94 7.49
CA ASP A 165 -15.19 -26.11 7.02
C ASP A 165 -15.63 -24.66 6.87
N ILE A 166 -16.86 -24.45 6.40
CA ILE A 166 -17.50 -23.12 6.31
C ILE A 166 -17.61 -22.50 7.71
N GLU A 167 -18.07 -23.27 8.73
CA GLU A 167 -18.18 -22.77 10.10
C GLU A 167 -16.82 -22.40 10.70
N ILE A 168 -15.77 -23.18 10.43
CA ILE A 168 -14.41 -22.89 10.86
C ILE A 168 -13.94 -21.58 10.23
N THR A 169 -14.11 -21.45 8.93
CA THR A 169 -13.70 -20.24 8.18
C THR A 169 -14.45 -18.99 8.64
N VAL A 170 -15.77 -19.09 8.87
CA VAL A 170 -16.58 -17.99 9.40
C VAL A 170 -16.07 -17.53 10.78
N ARG A 171 -15.71 -18.48 11.66
CA ARG A 171 -15.14 -18.13 12.97
C ARG A 171 -13.83 -17.38 12.83
N GLU A 172 -12.97 -17.77 11.91
CA GLU A 172 -11.70 -17.11 11.66
C GLU A 172 -11.90 -15.70 11.08
N ILE A 173 -12.78 -15.54 10.08
CA ILE A 173 -13.11 -14.22 9.53
C ILE A 173 -13.65 -13.27 10.61
N LYS A 174 -14.46 -13.77 11.55
CA LYS A 174 -14.96 -12.95 12.66
C LYS A 174 -13.83 -12.47 13.58
N LYS A 175 -12.81 -13.30 13.84
CA LYS A 175 -11.64 -12.90 14.61
C LYS A 175 -10.84 -11.84 13.88
N LEU A 176 -10.53 -12.07 12.59
CA LEU A 176 -9.83 -11.09 11.76
C LEU A 176 -10.57 -9.75 11.67
N LYS A 177 -11.91 -9.79 11.53
CA LYS A 177 -12.74 -8.58 11.54
C LYS A 177 -12.52 -7.79 12.84
N ARG A 178 -12.56 -8.45 13.99
CA ARG A 178 -12.37 -7.82 15.28
C ARG A 178 -10.95 -7.26 15.43
N GLU A 179 -9.95 -8.05 15.07
CA GLU A 179 -8.53 -7.65 15.10
C GLU A 179 -8.26 -6.40 14.28
N LEU A 180 -8.78 -6.35 13.04
CA LEU A 180 -8.65 -5.16 12.19
C LEU A 180 -9.34 -3.94 12.81
N TYR A 181 -10.49 -4.11 13.45
CA TYR A 181 -11.18 -3.00 14.13
C TYR A 181 -10.39 -2.52 15.36
N GLU A 182 -9.78 -3.43 16.12
CA GLU A 182 -8.89 -3.09 17.24
C GLU A 182 -7.65 -2.33 16.75
N ILE A 183 -7.03 -2.77 15.65
CA ILE A 183 -5.92 -2.05 15.01
C ILE A 183 -6.35 -0.63 14.64
N VAL A 184 -7.46 -0.48 13.92
CA VAL A 184 -7.93 0.86 13.50
C VAL A 184 -8.32 1.72 14.70
N SER A 185 -8.94 1.15 15.72
CA SER A 185 -9.27 1.85 16.97
C SER A 185 -8.02 2.41 17.65
N ASN A 186 -6.98 1.59 17.78
CA ASN A 186 -5.71 1.98 18.39
C ASN A 186 -5.03 3.14 17.65
N HIS A 187 -5.09 3.13 16.31
CA HIS A 187 -4.43 4.15 15.49
C HIS A 187 -5.27 5.41 15.29
N SER A 188 -6.60 5.30 15.24
CA SER A 188 -7.50 6.45 15.01
C SER A 188 -8.01 7.11 16.28
N GLY A 189 -7.95 6.40 17.41
CA GLY A 189 -8.54 6.83 18.68
C GLY A 189 -10.08 6.76 18.69
N LYS A 190 -10.70 6.09 17.71
CA LYS A 190 -12.16 5.87 17.68
C LYS A 190 -12.53 4.62 18.46
N GLU A 191 -13.70 4.65 19.10
CA GLU A 191 -14.26 3.47 19.76
C GLU A 191 -14.57 2.35 18.76
N ILE A 192 -14.35 1.09 19.18
CA ILE A 192 -14.53 -0.08 18.32
C ILE A 192 -15.96 -0.19 17.78
N ASP A 193 -16.96 0.11 18.59
CA ASP A 193 -18.36 0.04 18.19
C ASP A 193 -18.67 1.06 17.08
N LYS A 194 -18.09 2.27 17.16
CA LYS A 194 -18.18 3.28 16.10
C LYS A 194 -17.54 2.80 14.80
N ILE A 195 -16.38 2.17 14.89
CA ILE A 195 -15.65 1.60 13.73
C ILE A 195 -16.48 0.48 13.10
N GLN A 196 -17.08 -0.38 13.91
CA GLN A 196 -17.93 -1.48 13.44
C GLN A 196 -19.14 -0.96 12.66
N ASP A 197 -19.79 0.08 13.17
CA ASP A 197 -20.95 0.68 12.52
C ASP A 197 -20.58 1.38 11.20
N ASP A 198 -19.49 2.17 11.21
CA ASP A 198 -19.04 2.92 10.05
C ASP A 198 -18.54 2.01 8.92
N PHE A 199 -17.85 0.90 9.27
CA PHE A 199 -17.21 0.01 8.28
C PHE A 199 -18.05 -1.22 7.92
N GLU A 200 -19.32 -1.23 8.29
CA GLU A 200 -20.26 -2.28 7.87
C GLU A 200 -20.38 -2.37 6.32
N ARG A 201 -20.20 -1.24 5.64
CA ARG A 201 -20.14 -1.08 4.19
C ARG A 201 -18.95 -0.20 3.82
N ASP A 202 -18.71 -0.03 2.52
CA ASP A 202 -17.65 0.84 2.02
C ASP A 202 -17.81 2.26 2.55
N TYR A 203 -16.90 2.65 3.43
CA TYR A 203 -16.88 3.97 4.05
C TYR A 203 -15.78 4.82 3.39
N TRP A 204 -16.18 5.61 2.42
CA TRP A 204 -15.28 6.48 1.65
C TRP A 204 -15.05 7.82 2.33
N MET A 205 -13.80 8.22 2.38
CA MET A 205 -13.35 9.49 2.96
C MET A 205 -12.47 10.26 1.99
N THR A 206 -12.64 11.57 1.95
CA THR A 206 -11.63 12.50 1.44
C THR A 206 -10.45 12.55 2.39
N ALA A 207 -9.33 13.15 1.97
CA ALA A 207 -8.17 13.33 2.84
C ALA A 207 -8.50 14.13 4.13
N ILE A 208 -9.39 15.12 4.03
CA ILE A 208 -9.83 15.93 5.17
C ILE A 208 -10.66 15.10 6.15
N GLU A 209 -11.65 14.36 5.65
CA GLU A 209 -12.49 13.48 6.48
C GLU A 209 -11.65 12.36 7.13
N ALA A 210 -10.65 11.82 6.44
CA ALA A 210 -9.73 10.83 7.00
C ALA A 210 -8.86 11.42 8.14
N LYS A 211 -8.48 12.69 8.03
CA LYS A 211 -7.81 13.40 9.13
C LYS A 211 -8.75 13.61 10.33
N GLU A 212 -9.98 14.04 10.09
CA GLU A 212 -10.99 14.22 11.16
C GLU A 212 -11.37 12.89 11.82
N TYR A 213 -11.31 11.80 11.04
CA TYR A 213 -11.52 10.45 11.55
C TYR A 213 -10.34 9.94 12.40
N GLY A 214 -9.12 10.46 12.15
CA GLY A 214 -7.89 10.07 12.86
C GLY A 214 -7.06 9.02 12.12
N LEU A 215 -7.36 8.73 10.85
CA LEU A 215 -6.58 7.78 10.04
C LEU A 215 -5.27 8.40 9.51
N VAL A 216 -5.24 9.72 9.37
CA VAL A 216 -4.04 10.47 9.02
C VAL A 216 -3.91 11.70 9.92
N ASP A 217 -2.70 12.22 10.07
CA ASP A 217 -2.39 13.36 10.93
C ASP A 217 -2.38 14.68 10.15
N GLU A 218 -2.06 14.62 8.84
CA GLU A 218 -1.91 15.81 8.01
C GLU A 218 -2.49 15.62 6.59
N VAL A 219 -3.01 16.71 6.03
CA VAL A 219 -3.38 16.78 4.62
C VAL A 219 -2.39 17.71 3.90
N LEU A 220 -1.62 17.14 2.99
CA LEU A 220 -0.62 17.87 2.23
C LEU A 220 -1.30 18.62 1.07
N LEU A 221 -1.52 19.90 1.22
CA LEU A 221 -2.21 20.74 0.24
C LEU A 221 -1.29 21.20 -0.88
N VAL A 222 -0.12 21.70 -0.51
CA VAL A 222 0.91 22.23 -1.42
C VAL A 222 2.29 21.93 -0.84
N ASN A 223 3.29 21.78 -1.70
CA ASN A 223 4.67 21.65 -1.22
C ASN A 223 5.10 22.96 -0.51
N PRO A 224 5.55 22.90 0.76
CA PRO A 224 5.93 24.10 1.51
C PRO A 224 7.01 24.98 0.82
N LYS A 225 7.84 24.38 -0.04
CA LYS A 225 8.80 25.12 -0.88
C LYS A 225 8.14 25.92 -2.01
N LYS A 226 6.89 25.61 -2.38
CA LYS A 226 6.11 26.32 -3.41
C LYS A 226 5.21 27.40 -2.82
N ASP A 227 4.82 27.30 -1.54
CA ASP A 227 3.99 28.33 -0.87
C ASP A 227 4.64 29.70 -0.80
N LYS A 228 5.96 29.78 -0.79
CA LYS A 228 6.69 31.06 -0.83
C LYS A 228 6.56 31.83 -2.16
N LYS A 229 5.89 31.29 -3.18
CA LYS A 229 5.71 31.92 -4.50
C LYS A 229 4.28 32.41 -4.78
N LEU A 230 3.34 32.17 -3.88
CA LEU A 230 1.97 32.69 -4.00
C LEU A 230 1.81 33.99 -3.22
N GLU A 231 2.61 35.02 -3.54
CA GLU A 231 2.22 36.38 -3.19
C GLU A 231 0.94 36.74 -3.97
N PRO A 232 -0.07 37.34 -3.34
CA PRO A 232 -1.27 37.75 -4.04
C PRO A 232 -0.88 38.72 -5.16
N ILE A 233 -1.34 38.43 -6.38
CA ILE A 233 -1.28 39.37 -7.48
C ILE A 233 -2.13 40.58 -7.06
N THR A 234 -1.47 41.59 -6.55
CA THR A 234 -2.10 42.92 -6.39
C THR A 234 -2.39 43.41 -7.79
N LYS A 235 -3.67 43.38 -8.17
CA LYS A 235 -4.14 44.05 -9.39
C LYS A 235 -3.85 45.54 -9.27
N PRO A 236 -3.39 46.19 -10.35
CA PRO A 236 -3.24 47.63 -10.41
C PRO A 236 -4.59 48.38 -10.35
#